data_a99b10371785221b2b8198436e7423f7
#
_entry.id   a99b10371785221b2b8198436e7423f7
#
_cell.length_a   1.000
_cell.length_b   1.000
_cell.length_c   1.000
_cell.angle_alpha   90.00
_cell.angle_beta   90.00
_cell.angle_gamma   90.00
#
_symmetry.space_group_name_H-M   'P 1'
#
loop_
_entity.id
_entity.type
_entity.pdbx_description
1 polymer ?
#
loop_
_entity_poly.entity_id
_entity_poly.type
_entity_poly.pdbx_seq_one_letter_code
_entity_poly.pdbx_strand_id
1 'polypeptide(L)'
;MEFIRVTKENLEKEHICCAITNNRDVQVLSKKSWLEQRFDEGLVFLKSMERGKCFIEYIPAEYAWNPIDAEGYMYIDCLWVAGSFKGHGYADELLNYCMEDSKQKGKNGICILSCAKKKPFLSDPKFLKYKGFEPCDEADNGVQLWYLPFNKEAEPPKFKENARHPHIDEKGYVLFYTYQCPYNAKYVPVLENLAKEKDIKFKAVHIKSREEAQHAPTPITTYALFCDGKYVTNEQMNDKRFLKLISK
;
A
#
# COMPACT_ATOMS: atom_id res chain seq x y z
N MET A 1 4.42 2.99 24.10
CA MET A 1 5.65 3.14 23.29
C MET A 1 5.73 4.57 22.79
N GLU A 2 6.94 5.07 22.55
CA GLU A 2 7.10 6.40 21.96
C GLU A 2 7.09 6.29 20.43
N PHE A 3 6.28 7.15 19.79
CA PHE A 3 6.18 7.24 18.34
C PHE A 3 6.74 8.57 17.85
N ILE A 4 7.32 8.54 16.65
CA ILE A 4 7.82 9.72 15.97
C ILE A 4 7.16 9.88 14.62
N ARG A 5 6.69 11.09 14.32
CA ARG A 5 6.25 11.48 12.99
C ARG A 5 7.48 11.80 12.14
N VAL A 6 7.60 11.13 11.02
CA VAL A 6 8.64 11.44 10.03
C VAL A 6 8.18 12.63 9.21
N THR A 7 9.08 13.61 9.06
CA THR A 7 8.88 14.86 8.29
C THR A 7 10.07 15.08 7.37
N LYS A 8 10.02 16.08 6.51
CA LYS A 8 11.16 16.44 5.64
C LYS A 8 12.45 16.72 6.45
N GLU A 9 12.31 17.35 7.63
CA GLU A 9 13.44 17.78 8.46
C GLU A 9 14.16 16.61 9.11
N ASN A 10 13.45 15.51 9.42
CA ASN A 10 14.05 14.36 10.11
C ASN A 10 14.21 13.11 9.21
N LEU A 11 13.67 13.12 7.99
CA LEU A 11 13.63 11.98 7.09
C LEU A 11 14.99 11.32 6.84
N GLU A 12 16.06 12.12 6.72
CA GLU A 12 17.39 11.57 6.50
C GLU A 12 17.90 10.72 7.67
N LYS A 13 17.63 11.18 8.89
CA LYS A 13 18.12 10.55 10.13
C LYS A 13 17.28 9.35 10.53
N GLU A 14 15.98 9.40 10.22
CA GLU A 14 15.05 8.38 10.65
C GLU A 14 15.17 7.11 9.81
N HIS A 15 15.04 5.95 10.47
CA HIS A 15 14.86 4.70 9.78
C HIS A 15 13.41 4.59 9.27
N ILE A 16 13.23 4.02 8.10
CA ILE A 16 11.91 3.61 7.63
C ILE A 16 11.64 2.18 8.09
N CYS A 17 10.45 1.94 8.62
CA CYS A 17 10.12 0.68 9.30
C CYS A 17 10.01 -0.56 8.41
N CYS A 18 10.08 -0.46 7.09
CA CYS A 18 10.04 -1.61 6.19
C CYS A 18 11.32 -2.46 6.20
N ALA A 19 12.19 -2.26 7.20
CA ALA A 19 13.16 -3.24 7.66
C ALA A 19 14.52 -3.28 7.02
N ILE A 20 14.99 -2.20 6.46
CA ILE A 20 16.34 -2.23 5.93
C ILE A 20 17.25 -1.36 6.80
N THR A 21 18.34 -1.96 7.25
CA THR A 21 19.23 -1.33 8.22
C THR A 21 20.20 -0.31 7.62
N ASN A 22 20.44 -0.42 6.32
CA ASN A 22 21.37 0.46 5.62
C ASN A 22 20.61 1.60 4.94
N ASN A 23 20.82 2.84 5.43
CA ASN A 23 20.19 4.03 4.83
C ASN A 23 20.65 4.33 3.39
N ARG A 24 21.70 3.68 2.91
CA ARG A 24 22.16 3.79 1.50
C ARG A 24 21.60 2.69 0.59
N ASP A 25 20.82 1.77 1.13
CA ASP A 25 20.16 0.75 0.33
C ASP A 25 19.13 1.38 -0.60
N VAL A 26 19.07 0.93 -1.84
CA VAL A 26 18.15 1.43 -2.87
C VAL A 26 16.69 1.39 -2.41
N GLN A 27 16.33 0.40 -1.60
CA GLN A 27 14.99 0.26 -1.03
C GLN A 27 14.67 1.39 -0.05
N VAL A 28 15.65 1.80 0.76
CA VAL A 28 15.49 2.91 1.71
C VAL A 28 15.41 4.23 0.96
N LEU A 29 16.32 4.44 0.01
CA LEU A 29 16.36 5.66 -0.79
C LEU A 29 15.06 5.87 -1.58
N SER A 30 14.55 4.82 -2.23
CA SER A 30 13.30 4.90 -2.98
C SER A 30 12.10 5.23 -2.08
N LYS A 31 12.01 4.61 -0.89
CA LYS A 31 10.93 4.91 0.07
C LYS A 31 11.06 6.31 0.66
N LYS A 32 12.27 6.77 0.98
CA LYS A 32 12.47 8.15 1.46
C LYS A 32 12.06 9.18 0.42
N SER A 33 12.46 8.97 -0.84
CA SER A 33 12.03 9.82 -1.96
C SER A 33 10.51 9.81 -2.16
N TRP A 34 9.86 8.64 -2.00
CA TRP A 34 8.40 8.54 -2.00
C TRP A 34 7.77 9.40 -0.91
N LEU A 35 8.21 9.24 0.34
CA LEU A 35 7.68 9.97 1.49
C LEU A 35 7.86 11.48 1.35
N GLU A 36 9.08 11.92 0.95
CA GLU A 36 9.41 13.33 0.79
C GLU A 36 8.46 14.05 -0.17
N GLN A 37 8.17 13.42 -1.31
CA GLN A 37 7.26 13.97 -2.31
C GLN A 37 5.79 14.00 -1.85
N ARG A 38 5.41 13.11 -0.93
CA ARG A 38 4.01 13.00 -0.45
C ARG A 38 3.72 13.84 0.80
N PHE A 39 4.74 14.29 1.55
CA PHE A 39 4.53 15.11 2.74
C PHE A 39 3.77 16.42 2.42
N ASP A 40 4.00 17.03 1.26
CA ASP A 40 3.28 18.24 0.83
C ASP A 40 1.81 17.95 0.47
N GLU A 41 1.49 16.71 0.18
CA GLU A 41 0.11 16.23 -0.05
C GLU A 41 -0.60 15.83 1.26
N GLY A 42 0.07 16.01 2.40
CA GLY A 42 -0.49 15.72 3.72
C GLY A 42 -0.26 14.29 4.20
N LEU A 43 0.61 13.51 3.54
CA LEU A 43 0.99 12.18 4.02
C LEU A 43 1.59 12.25 5.41
N VAL A 44 1.16 11.32 6.26
CA VAL A 44 1.70 11.09 7.60
C VAL A 44 2.35 9.72 7.65
N PHE A 45 3.61 9.68 8.06
CA PHE A 45 4.34 8.47 8.40
C PHE A 45 4.70 8.49 9.87
N LEU A 46 3.95 7.76 10.67
CA LEU A 46 4.17 7.64 12.12
C LEU A 46 4.75 6.27 12.45
N LYS A 47 5.88 6.23 13.15
CA LYS A 47 6.58 4.99 13.46
C LYS A 47 7.07 4.95 14.91
N SER A 48 7.40 3.75 15.41
CA SER A 48 8.10 3.61 16.67
C SER A 48 9.49 4.28 16.62
N MET A 49 9.92 4.87 17.70
CA MET A 49 11.30 5.36 17.83
C MET A 49 12.30 4.19 17.76
N GLU A 50 11.94 3.05 18.30
CA GLU A 50 12.73 1.84 18.19
C GLU A 50 12.76 1.31 16.77
N ARG A 51 13.90 0.77 16.35
CA ARG A 51 14.06 0.18 15.03
C ARG A 51 13.24 -1.10 14.91
N GLY A 52 12.37 -1.16 13.90
CA GLY A 52 11.58 -2.36 13.63
C GLY A 52 10.35 -2.07 12.79
N LYS A 53 9.43 -3.03 12.78
CA LYS A 53 8.22 -2.99 11.94
C LYS A 53 7.02 -2.58 12.79
N CYS A 54 6.92 -1.30 13.09
CA CYS A 54 5.83 -0.73 13.87
C CYS A 54 5.55 0.70 13.36
N PHE A 55 4.60 0.84 12.43
CA PHE A 55 4.28 2.12 11.81
C PHE A 55 2.89 2.13 11.17
N ILE A 56 2.40 3.33 10.93
CA ILE A 56 1.27 3.62 10.06
C ILE A 56 1.66 4.69 9.04
N GLU A 57 1.18 4.53 7.81
CA GLU A 57 1.30 5.50 6.72
C GLU A 57 -0.12 5.79 6.20
N TYR A 58 -0.49 7.05 6.12
CA TYR A 58 -1.80 7.48 5.65
C TYR A 58 -1.75 8.85 5.01
N ILE A 59 -2.72 9.14 4.14
CA ILE A 59 -2.79 10.34 3.33
C ILE A 59 -4.25 10.77 3.17
N PRO A 60 -4.59 12.08 3.00
CA PRO A 60 -5.93 12.45 2.56
C PRO A 60 -6.29 11.70 1.27
N ALA A 61 -7.46 11.08 1.22
CA ALA A 61 -7.81 10.14 0.15
C ALA A 61 -7.85 10.80 -1.24
N GLU A 62 -8.01 12.12 -1.30
CA GLU A 62 -7.90 12.93 -2.51
C GLU A 62 -6.51 12.84 -3.17
N TYR A 63 -5.49 12.50 -2.37
CA TYR A 63 -4.10 12.33 -2.78
C TYR A 63 -3.65 10.88 -2.80
N ALA A 64 -4.55 9.92 -2.51
CA ALA A 64 -4.21 8.51 -2.54
C ALA A 64 -3.76 8.05 -3.94
N TRP A 65 -2.78 7.17 -3.96
CA TRP A 65 -2.26 6.56 -5.19
C TRP A 65 -2.97 5.24 -5.52
N ASN A 66 -4.25 5.18 -5.18
CA ASN A 66 -5.15 4.07 -5.47
C ASN A 66 -6.37 4.60 -6.24
N PRO A 67 -6.91 3.85 -7.20
CA PRO A 67 -8.08 4.28 -7.98
C PRO A 67 -9.36 4.17 -7.14
N ILE A 68 -9.56 5.15 -6.25
CA ILE A 68 -10.71 5.26 -5.35
C ILE A 68 -11.36 6.63 -5.47
N ASP A 69 -12.67 6.68 -5.28
CA ASP A 69 -13.46 7.86 -5.04
C ASP A 69 -13.78 7.90 -3.54
N ALA A 70 -13.02 8.69 -2.80
CA ALA A 70 -13.05 8.75 -1.33
C ALA A 70 -12.81 10.19 -0.81
N GLU A 71 -13.32 11.19 -1.52
CA GLU A 71 -13.19 12.59 -1.13
C GLU A 71 -13.71 12.81 0.29
N GLY A 72 -12.96 13.58 1.07
CA GLY A 72 -13.29 13.82 2.47
C GLY A 72 -12.92 12.69 3.44
N TYR A 73 -12.29 11.62 2.99
CA TYR A 73 -11.77 10.55 3.84
C TYR A 73 -10.25 10.65 4.02
N MET A 74 -9.73 9.92 5.00
CA MET A 74 -8.31 9.63 5.12
C MET A 74 -8.06 8.20 4.63
N TYR A 75 -7.09 8.01 3.76
CA TYR A 75 -6.71 6.68 3.27
C TYR A 75 -5.47 6.16 3.99
N ILE A 76 -5.56 4.94 4.54
CA ILE A 76 -4.42 4.26 5.15
C ILE A 76 -3.69 3.46 4.08
N ASP A 77 -2.49 3.92 3.73
CA ASP A 77 -1.59 3.26 2.79
C ASP A 77 -0.99 1.96 3.35
N CYS A 78 -0.59 2.00 4.62
CA CYS A 78 0.01 0.84 5.29
C CYS A 78 -0.12 0.96 6.81
N LEU A 79 -0.51 -0.12 7.47
CA LEU A 79 -0.41 -0.31 8.92
C LEU A 79 0.31 -1.63 9.17
N TRP A 80 1.51 -1.57 9.74
CA TRP A 80 2.29 -2.78 9.95
C TRP A 80 2.97 -2.83 11.32
N VAL A 81 2.55 -3.80 12.12
CA VAL A 81 3.15 -4.15 13.41
C VAL A 81 3.58 -5.61 13.37
N ALA A 82 4.89 -5.86 13.48
CA ALA A 82 5.44 -7.20 13.30
C ALA A 82 6.64 -7.49 14.24
N GLY A 83 7.02 -8.76 14.32
CA GLY A 83 8.13 -9.20 15.18
C GLY A 83 7.83 -9.00 16.66
N SER A 84 8.80 -8.48 17.40
CA SER A 84 8.69 -8.20 18.84
C SER A 84 7.64 -7.15 19.22
N PHE A 85 7.14 -6.40 18.26
CA PHE A 85 6.09 -5.39 18.50
C PHE A 85 4.66 -5.96 18.56
N LYS A 86 4.46 -7.23 18.17
CA LYS A 86 3.13 -7.85 18.19
C LYS A 86 2.65 -8.11 19.61
N GLY A 87 1.34 -7.99 19.81
CA GLY A 87 0.69 -8.33 21.08
C GLY A 87 0.74 -7.24 22.16
N HIS A 88 1.29 -6.08 21.86
CA HIS A 88 1.46 -4.95 22.80
C HIS A 88 0.44 -3.82 22.58
N GLY A 89 -0.55 -4.00 21.71
CA GLY A 89 -1.55 -2.94 21.44
C GLY A 89 -1.09 -1.83 20.49
N TYR A 90 0.13 -1.88 19.96
CA TYR A 90 0.68 -0.78 19.14
C TYR A 90 -0.07 -0.52 17.83
N ALA A 91 -0.69 -1.55 17.23
CA ALA A 91 -1.53 -1.35 16.07
C ALA A 91 -2.76 -0.48 16.41
N ASP A 92 -3.28 -0.63 17.63
CA ASP A 92 -4.39 0.16 18.14
C ASP A 92 -3.97 1.60 18.40
N GLU A 93 -2.80 1.81 19.01
CA GLU A 93 -2.26 3.15 19.27
C GLU A 93 -2.03 3.92 17.96
N LEU A 94 -1.42 3.28 16.95
CA LEU A 94 -1.17 3.85 15.63
C LEU A 94 -2.48 4.17 14.90
N LEU A 95 -3.46 3.26 14.94
CA LEU A 95 -4.76 3.49 14.32
C LEU A 95 -5.53 4.62 15.03
N ASN A 96 -5.52 4.66 16.36
CA ASN A 96 -6.14 5.72 17.14
C ASN A 96 -5.52 7.09 16.81
N TYR A 97 -4.19 7.15 16.65
CA TYR A 97 -3.54 8.40 16.20
C TYR A 97 -4.06 8.85 14.83
N CYS A 98 -4.16 7.93 13.86
CA CYS A 98 -4.72 8.23 12.55
C CYS A 98 -6.18 8.71 12.64
N MET A 99 -7.00 8.08 13.48
CA MET A 99 -8.39 8.47 13.70
C MET A 99 -8.52 9.88 14.26
N GLU A 100 -7.75 10.20 15.29
CA GLU A 100 -7.79 11.52 15.93
C GLU A 100 -7.26 12.62 14.99
N ASP A 101 -6.14 12.39 14.29
CA ASP A 101 -5.62 13.33 13.29
C ASP A 101 -6.62 13.56 12.15
N SER A 102 -7.32 12.49 11.71
CA SER A 102 -8.35 12.57 10.67
C SER A 102 -9.55 13.39 11.12
N LYS A 103 -10.03 13.20 12.36
CA LYS A 103 -11.13 13.98 12.93
C LYS A 103 -10.76 15.47 13.08
N GLN A 104 -9.53 15.76 13.56
CA GLN A 104 -9.02 17.12 13.68
C GLN A 104 -8.93 17.82 12.31
N LYS A 105 -8.70 17.07 11.25
CA LYS A 105 -8.71 17.56 9.86
C LYS A 105 -10.12 17.60 9.22
N GLY A 106 -11.16 17.33 9.99
CA GLY A 106 -12.56 17.39 9.54
C GLY A 106 -12.91 16.30 8.51
N LYS A 107 -12.20 15.16 8.53
CA LYS A 107 -12.49 14.06 7.60
C LYS A 107 -13.76 13.30 8.01
N ASN A 108 -14.51 12.80 7.03
CA ASN A 108 -15.75 12.03 7.22
C ASN A 108 -15.50 10.62 7.79
N GLY A 109 -14.27 10.13 7.69
CA GLY A 109 -13.87 8.80 8.14
C GLY A 109 -12.49 8.43 7.62
N ILE A 110 -12.14 7.17 7.79
CA ILE A 110 -10.91 6.59 7.28
C ILE A 110 -11.24 5.37 6.42
N CYS A 111 -10.42 5.09 5.40
CA CYS A 111 -10.57 3.91 4.54
C CYS A 111 -9.23 3.21 4.28
N ILE A 112 -9.31 1.94 3.89
CA ILE A 112 -8.14 1.07 3.71
C ILE A 112 -8.48 -0.11 2.80
N LEU A 113 -7.49 -0.65 2.08
CA LEU A 113 -7.65 -1.88 1.31
C LEU A 113 -7.55 -3.12 2.20
N SER A 114 -8.43 -4.09 1.94
CA SER A 114 -8.46 -5.39 2.59
C SER A 114 -9.05 -6.46 1.64
N CYS A 115 -9.57 -7.53 2.19
CA CYS A 115 -10.22 -8.63 1.48
C CYS A 115 -11.11 -9.43 2.43
N ALA A 116 -12.01 -10.27 1.92
CA ALA A 116 -12.89 -11.10 2.77
C ALA A 116 -12.12 -12.14 3.60
N LYS A 117 -11.01 -12.67 3.05
CA LYS A 117 -10.12 -13.61 3.75
C LYS A 117 -8.71 -13.08 3.73
N LYS A 118 -8.01 -13.14 4.87
CA LYS A 118 -6.65 -12.63 5.01
C LYS A 118 -5.75 -13.02 3.84
N LYS A 119 -5.21 -12.02 3.17
CA LYS A 119 -4.23 -12.14 2.08
C LYS A 119 -2.93 -11.41 2.48
N PRO A 120 -1.76 -11.88 2.02
CA PRO A 120 -0.51 -11.13 2.17
C PRO A 120 -0.61 -9.71 1.58
N PHE A 121 0.12 -8.78 2.17
CA PHE A 121 0.21 -7.37 1.73
C PHE A 121 -1.12 -6.57 1.77
N LEU A 122 -2.16 -7.12 2.40
CA LEU A 122 -3.41 -6.42 2.70
C LEU A 122 -3.67 -6.45 4.21
N SER A 123 -4.43 -5.49 4.69
CA SER A 123 -4.83 -5.43 6.09
C SER A 123 -5.70 -6.62 6.48
N ASP A 124 -5.51 -7.12 7.70
CA ASP A 124 -6.25 -8.28 8.21
C ASP A 124 -7.74 -7.90 8.43
N PRO A 125 -8.69 -8.51 7.70
CA PRO A 125 -10.11 -8.16 7.83
C PRO A 125 -10.67 -8.43 9.23
N LYS A 126 -10.12 -9.38 9.99
CA LYS A 126 -10.55 -9.64 11.37
C LYS A 126 -10.18 -8.46 12.28
N PHE A 127 -8.98 -7.90 12.10
CA PHE A 127 -8.54 -6.72 12.83
C PHE A 127 -9.40 -5.51 12.47
N LEU A 128 -9.65 -5.28 11.19
CA LEU A 128 -10.47 -4.16 10.73
C LEU A 128 -11.90 -4.26 11.27
N LYS A 129 -12.53 -5.44 11.18
CA LYS A 129 -13.87 -5.67 11.73
C LYS A 129 -13.91 -5.44 13.25
N TYR A 130 -12.90 -5.91 13.98
CA TYR A 130 -12.79 -5.67 15.42
C TYR A 130 -12.69 -4.17 15.74
N LYS A 131 -12.08 -3.38 14.87
CA LYS A 131 -11.96 -1.92 14.98
C LYS A 131 -13.18 -1.15 14.46
N GLY A 132 -14.22 -1.83 14.03
CA GLY A 132 -15.47 -1.23 13.57
C GLY A 132 -15.47 -0.81 12.10
N PHE A 133 -14.46 -1.20 11.33
CA PHE A 133 -14.51 -1.04 9.88
C PHE A 133 -15.49 -2.02 9.26
N GLU A 134 -16.07 -1.61 8.15
CA GLU A 134 -16.92 -2.45 7.30
C GLU A 134 -16.51 -2.32 5.82
N PRO A 135 -16.72 -3.37 5.00
CA PRO A 135 -16.49 -3.30 3.58
C PRO A 135 -17.56 -2.41 2.92
N CYS A 136 -17.13 -1.50 2.05
CA CYS A 136 -18.03 -0.62 1.30
C CYS A 136 -18.00 -0.87 -0.22
N ASP A 137 -16.95 -1.52 -0.73
CA ASP A 137 -16.85 -1.86 -2.15
C ASP A 137 -15.92 -3.06 -2.37
N GLU A 138 -16.07 -3.76 -3.51
CA GLU A 138 -15.27 -4.93 -3.87
C GLU A 138 -14.99 -4.96 -5.38
N ALA A 139 -13.74 -5.29 -5.75
CA ALA A 139 -13.32 -5.53 -7.12
C ALA A 139 -13.29 -7.04 -7.42
N ASP A 140 -13.37 -7.44 -8.71
CA ASP A 140 -13.47 -8.83 -9.15
C ASP A 140 -12.30 -9.73 -8.72
N ASN A 141 -11.14 -9.14 -8.40
CA ASN A 141 -10.00 -9.87 -7.84
C ASN A 141 -10.12 -10.15 -6.33
N GLY A 142 -11.26 -9.78 -5.72
CA GLY A 142 -11.58 -9.96 -4.31
C GLY A 142 -10.85 -8.99 -3.37
N VAL A 143 -10.34 -7.90 -3.90
CA VAL A 143 -9.86 -6.76 -3.12
C VAL A 143 -11.06 -5.93 -2.70
N GLN A 144 -11.15 -5.64 -1.42
CA GLN A 144 -12.22 -4.85 -0.83
C GLN A 144 -11.70 -3.51 -0.32
N LEU A 145 -12.50 -2.47 -0.50
CA LEU A 145 -12.34 -1.20 0.18
C LEU A 145 -13.13 -1.26 1.49
N TRP A 146 -12.45 -1.03 2.58
CA TRP A 146 -13.04 -0.99 3.92
C TRP A 146 -12.99 0.43 4.45
N TYR A 147 -14.00 0.82 5.23
CA TYR A 147 -14.04 2.16 5.82
C TYR A 147 -14.56 2.15 7.26
N LEU A 148 -14.20 3.19 7.99
CA LEU A 148 -14.73 3.50 9.32
C LEU A 148 -15.27 4.93 9.27
N PRO A 149 -16.58 5.14 9.18
CA PRO A 149 -17.17 6.48 9.12
C PRO A 149 -17.12 7.18 10.47
N PHE A 150 -16.79 8.47 10.47
CA PHE A 150 -17.04 9.39 11.59
C PHE A 150 -18.35 10.15 11.38
N ASN A 151 -18.68 10.44 10.12
CA ASN A 151 -19.96 11.00 9.69
C ASN A 151 -20.74 9.91 8.94
N LYS A 152 -21.86 9.48 9.51
CA LYS A 152 -22.72 8.42 8.93
C LYS A 152 -23.57 8.90 7.74
N GLU A 153 -23.67 10.22 7.55
CA GLU A 153 -24.39 10.80 6.41
C GLU A 153 -23.50 10.96 5.17
N ALA A 154 -22.18 10.83 5.32
CA ALA A 154 -21.26 10.87 4.19
C ALA A 154 -21.36 9.59 3.35
N GLU A 155 -21.32 9.78 2.03
CA GLU A 155 -21.30 8.63 1.11
C GLU A 155 -20.08 7.74 1.36
N PRO A 156 -20.24 6.40 1.39
CA PRO A 156 -19.13 5.48 1.52
C PRO A 156 -18.14 5.60 0.35
N PRO A 157 -16.84 5.40 0.61
CA PRO A 157 -15.83 5.33 -0.45
C PRO A 157 -16.11 4.18 -1.43
N LYS A 158 -15.68 4.34 -2.68
CA LYS A 158 -15.82 3.31 -3.71
C LYS A 158 -14.59 3.24 -4.63
N PHE A 159 -14.41 2.13 -5.30
CA PHE A 159 -13.42 2.01 -6.37
C PHE A 159 -13.86 2.80 -7.60
N LYS A 160 -12.89 3.35 -8.32
CA LYS A 160 -13.13 3.85 -9.67
C LYS A 160 -13.40 2.69 -10.63
N GLU A 161 -14.16 2.95 -11.69
CA GLU A 161 -14.60 1.92 -12.63
C GLU A 161 -13.43 1.15 -13.28
N ASN A 162 -12.36 1.85 -13.62
CA ASN A 162 -11.15 1.25 -14.20
C ASN A 162 -10.48 0.19 -13.32
N ALA A 163 -10.76 0.16 -12.02
CA ALA A 163 -10.17 -0.79 -11.08
C ALA A 163 -11.11 -1.91 -10.62
N ARG A 164 -12.40 -1.82 -10.93
CA ARG A 164 -13.39 -2.83 -10.52
C ARG A 164 -13.19 -4.18 -11.18
N HIS A 165 -12.77 -4.17 -12.45
CA HIS A 165 -12.58 -5.35 -13.29
C HIS A 165 -11.11 -5.47 -13.70
N PRO A 166 -10.20 -5.90 -12.82
CA PRO A 166 -8.76 -5.93 -13.09
C PRO A 166 -8.42 -6.77 -14.32
N HIS A 167 -8.19 -6.08 -15.43
CA HIS A 167 -7.84 -6.65 -16.73
C HIS A 167 -6.97 -5.67 -17.53
N ILE A 168 -6.11 -6.20 -18.39
CA ILE A 168 -5.31 -5.45 -19.37
C ILE A 168 -5.28 -6.18 -20.70
N ASP A 169 -5.07 -5.49 -21.81
CA ASP A 169 -5.02 -6.12 -23.14
C ASP A 169 -3.64 -6.71 -23.49
N GLU A 170 -2.62 -6.46 -22.66
CA GLU A 170 -1.25 -6.88 -22.93
C GLU A 170 -1.03 -8.38 -22.69
N LYS A 171 -0.23 -9.02 -23.57
CA LYS A 171 0.20 -10.42 -23.46
C LYS A 171 1.52 -10.55 -22.71
N GLY A 172 1.73 -11.71 -22.05
CA GLY A 172 2.87 -11.97 -21.18
C GLY A 172 2.64 -11.44 -19.77
N TYR A 173 3.70 -11.37 -19.01
CA TYR A 173 3.66 -10.84 -17.65
C TYR A 173 3.80 -9.33 -17.65
N VAL A 174 2.88 -8.63 -16.98
CA VAL A 174 2.93 -7.18 -16.79
C VAL A 174 2.80 -6.87 -15.31
N LEU A 175 3.80 -6.19 -14.75
CA LEU A 175 3.86 -5.82 -13.34
C LEU A 175 3.69 -4.31 -13.18
N PHE A 176 2.60 -3.87 -12.57
CA PHE A 176 2.43 -2.49 -12.11
C PHE A 176 2.97 -2.33 -10.70
N TYR A 177 3.72 -1.25 -10.43
CA TYR A 177 4.29 -1.01 -9.11
C TYR A 177 4.58 0.45 -8.82
N THR A 178 4.68 0.78 -7.52
CA THR A 178 5.14 2.09 -7.01
C THR A 178 6.29 1.92 -6.02
N TYR A 179 6.97 3.00 -5.69
CA TYR A 179 7.97 3.01 -4.60
C TYR A 179 7.36 3.26 -3.21
N GLN A 180 6.05 3.26 -3.08
CA GLN A 180 5.39 3.19 -1.78
C GLN A 180 5.87 1.99 -0.97
N CYS A 181 5.97 0.81 -1.60
CA CYS A 181 6.62 -0.34 -0.99
C CYS A 181 8.11 -0.38 -1.37
N PRO A 182 9.03 -0.26 -0.41
CA PRO A 182 10.47 -0.18 -0.67
C PRO A 182 11.04 -1.44 -1.32
N TYR A 183 10.42 -2.59 -1.11
CA TYR A 183 10.89 -3.85 -1.68
C TYR A 183 10.88 -3.86 -3.22
N ASN A 184 10.03 -3.04 -3.85
CA ASN A 184 9.94 -2.98 -5.31
C ASN A 184 11.24 -2.49 -5.95
N ALA A 185 11.93 -1.53 -5.34
CA ALA A 185 13.19 -1.02 -5.85
C ALA A 185 14.30 -2.10 -5.95
N LYS A 186 14.19 -3.15 -5.13
CA LYS A 186 15.12 -4.30 -5.18
C LYS A 186 14.62 -5.41 -6.08
N TYR A 187 13.37 -5.83 -5.89
CA TYR A 187 12.91 -7.08 -6.49
C TYR A 187 12.40 -6.92 -7.92
N VAL A 188 11.90 -5.76 -8.32
CA VAL A 188 11.45 -5.56 -9.70
C VAL A 188 12.60 -5.76 -10.70
N PRO A 189 13.78 -5.13 -10.54
CA PRO A 189 14.92 -5.39 -11.43
C PRO A 189 15.39 -6.86 -11.43
N VAL A 190 15.27 -7.55 -10.30
CA VAL A 190 15.58 -8.99 -10.22
C VAL A 190 14.64 -9.81 -11.10
N LEU A 191 13.33 -9.49 -11.09
CA LEU A 191 12.35 -10.18 -11.92
C LEU A 191 12.54 -9.85 -13.41
N GLU A 192 12.86 -8.62 -13.77
CA GLU A 192 13.16 -8.23 -15.15
C GLU A 192 14.36 -8.99 -15.71
N ASN A 193 15.46 -9.07 -14.94
CA ASN A 193 16.65 -9.82 -15.34
C ASN A 193 16.36 -11.32 -15.49
N LEU A 194 15.64 -11.88 -14.53
CA LEU A 194 15.27 -13.31 -14.56
C LEU A 194 14.37 -13.63 -15.76
N ALA A 195 13.39 -12.76 -16.06
CA ALA A 195 12.51 -12.92 -17.22
C ALA A 195 13.32 -12.87 -18.54
N LYS A 196 14.29 -11.96 -18.64
CA LYS A 196 15.19 -11.87 -19.79
C LYS A 196 16.05 -13.12 -19.94
N GLU A 197 16.63 -13.64 -18.85
CA GLU A 197 17.42 -14.88 -18.85
C GLU A 197 16.62 -16.11 -19.27
N LYS A 198 15.32 -16.12 -19.00
CA LYS A 198 14.38 -17.21 -19.30
C LYS A 198 13.58 -17.02 -20.58
N ASP A 199 13.85 -15.97 -21.35
CA ASP A 199 13.12 -15.59 -22.57
C ASP A 199 11.59 -15.47 -22.32
N ILE A 200 11.23 -14.86 -21.19
CA ILE A 200 9.84 -14.64 -20.79
C ILE A 200 9.43 -13.21 -21.14
N LYS A 201 8.30 -13.06 -21.82
CA LYS A 201 7.72 -11.75 -22.09
C LYS A 201 7.27 -11.11 -20.77
N PHE A 202 8.05 -10.17 -20.27
CA PHE A 202 7.82 -9.45 -19.02
C PHE A 202 7.99 -7.94 -19.22
N LYS A 203 7.07 -7.16 -18.65
CA LYS A 203 7.10 -5.70 -18.66
C LYS A 203 6.84 -5.19 -17.24
N ALA A 204 7.72 -4.36 -16.72
CA ALA A 204 7.49 -3.64 -15.47
C ALA A 204 7.01 -2.21 -15.80
N VAL A 205 5.87 -1.82 -15.22
CA VAL A 205 5.26 -0.50 -15.35
C VAL A 205 5.38 0.22 -14.02
N HIS A 206 6.35 1.11 -13.92
CA HIS A 206 6.50 1.98 -12.76
C HIS A 206 5.49 3.12 -12.83
N ILE A 207 4.51 3.11 -11.96
CA ILE A 207 3.53 4.19 -11.79
C ILE A 207 4.26 5.37 -11.13
N LYS A 208 4.35 6.49 -11.83
CA LYS A 208 5.19 7.65 -11.44
C LYS A 208 4.39 8.87 -11.03
N SER A 209 3.10 8.87 -11.27
CA SER A 209 2.22 9.97 -10.91
C SER A 209 0.93 9.49 -10.24
N ARG A 210 0.30 10.37 -9.46
CA ARG A 210 -1.03 10.11 -8.90
C ARG A 210 -2.06 9.87 -10.00
N GLU A 211 -1.99 10.60 -11.10
CA GLU A 211 -2.88 10.44 -12.23
C GLU A 211 -2.77 9.03 -12.82
N GLU A 212 -1.55 8.54 -13.09
CA GLU A 212 -1.33 7.14 -13.51
C GLU A 212 -1.90 6.14 -12.49
N ALA A 213 -1.67 6.38 -11.19
CA ALA A 213 -2.17 5.52 -10.13
C ALA A 213 -3.71 5.49 -10.07
N GLN A 214 -4.35 6.65 -10.25
CA GLN A 214 -5.82 6.75 -10.27
C GLN A 214 -6.45 6.10 -11.53
N HIS A 215 -5.68 5.88 -12.60
CA HIS A 215 -6.08 5.18 -13.81
C HIS A 215 -5.54 3.74 -13.87
N ALA A 216 -4.93 3.25 -12.82
CA ALA A 216 -4.43 1.87 -12.78
C ALA A 216 -5.55 0.84 -12.94
N PRO A 217 -5.30 -0.30 -13.62
CA PRO A 217 -6.32 -1.31 -13.93
C PRO A 217 -6.65 -2.23 -12.72
N THR A 218 -6.34 -1.80 -11.50
CA THR A 218 -6.49 -2.61 -10.29
C THR A 218 -6.50 -1.71 -9.04
N PRO A 219 -7.24 -2.07 -7.97
CA PRO A 219 -7.23 -1.32 -6.72
C PRO A 219 -5.84 -1.21 -6.07
N ILE A 220 -4.94 -2.15 -6.34
CA ILE A 220 -3.62 -2.22 -5.72
C ILE A 220 -2.56 -1.71 -6.70
N THR A 221 -1.96 -0.58 -6.39
CA THR A 221 -0.92 0.07 -7.20
C THR A 221 0.49 -0.17 -6.70
N THR A 222 0.62 -0.63 -5.46
CA THR A 222 1.94 -0.91 -4.86
C THR A 222 2.65 -2.07 -5.52
N TYR A 223 1.93 -3.11 -5.91
CA TYR A 223 2.41 -4.27 -6.65
C TYR A 223 1.23 -5.05 -7.21
N ALA A 224 1.10 -5.18 -8.51
CA ALA A 224 0.06 -5.95 -9.16
C ALA A 224 0.60 -6.64 -10.43
N LEU A 225 0.63 -7.96 -10.41
CA LEU A 225 1.10 -8.78 -11.52
C LEU A 225 -0.08 -9.30 -12.33
N PHE A 226 0.00 -9.13 -13.64
CA PHE A 226 -0.91 -9.68 -14.64
C PHE A 226 -0.17 -10.70 -15.51
N CYS A 227 -0.89 -11.67 -16.05
CA CYS A 227 -0.42 -12.61 -17.06
C CYS A 227 -1.48 -12.77 -18.14
N ASP A 228 -1.13 -12.51 -19.39
CA ASP A 228 -2.04 -12.56 -20.54
C ASP A 228 -3.36 -11.83 -20.31
N GLY A 229 -3.26 -10.62 -19.76
CA GLY A 229 -4.40 -9.76 -19.48
C GLY A 229 -5.07 -9.99 -18.12
N LYS A 230 -4.87 -11.13 -17.49
CA LYS A 230 -5.56 -11.51 -16.25
C LYS A 230 -4.74 -11.16 -15.02
N TYR A 231 -5.39 -10.60 -14.00
CA TYR A 231 -4.78 -10.38 -12.70
C TYR A 231 -4.32 -11.69 -12.05
N VAL A 232 -3.09 -11.72 -11.57
CA VAL A 232 -2.47 -12.91 -10.95
C VAL A 232 -2.36 -12.73 -9.45
N THR A 233 -1.72 -11.63 -8.99
CA THR A 233 -1.45 -11.43 -7.57
C THR A 233 -0.96 -10.02 -7.25
N ASN A 234 -1.16 -9.63 -5.98
CA ASN A 234 -0.51 -8.48 -5.36
C ASN A 234 0.64 -8.87 -4.41
N GLU A 235 0.95 -10.15 -4.32
CA GLU A 235 2.06 -10.63 -3.49
C GLU A 235 3.39 -10.32 -4.15
N GLN A 236 4.18 -9.52 -3.47
CA GLN A 236 5.53 -9.21 -3.93
C GLN A 236 6.39 -10.47 -4.01
N MET A 237 7.07 -10.63 -5.12
CA MET A 237 7.85 -11.83 -5.43
C MET A 237 9.34 -11.55 -5.43
N ASN A 238 10.10 -12.53 -4.94
CA ASN A 238 11.50 -12.69 -5.24
C ASN A 238 11.67 -13.66 -6.44
N ASP A 239 12.92 -13.86 -6.87
CA ASP A 239 13.31 -14.78 -7.95
C ASP A 239 12.70 -16.19 -7.80
N LYS A 240 12.83 -16.80 -6.63
CA LYS A 240 12.33 -18.17 -6.36
C LYS A 240 10.81 -18.29 -6.50
N ARG A 241 10.07 -17.27 -6.00
CA ARG A 241 8.60 -17.27 -6.11
C ARG A 241 8.15 -17.05 -7.54
N PHE A 242 8.83 -16.16 -8.26
CA PHE A 242 8.53 -15.92 -9.68
C PHE A 242 8.83 -17.17 -10.52
N LEU A 243 9.98 -17.83 -10.33
CA LEU A 243 10.28 -19.10 -10.99
C LEU A 243 9.20 -20.15 -10.76
N LYS A 244 8.75 -20.30 -9.53
CA LYS A 244 7.65 -21.24 -9.21
C LYS A 244 6.32 -20.89 -9.89
N LEU A 245 6.06 -19.59 -10.13
CA LEU A 245 4.87 -19.15 -10.83
C LEU A 245 4.90 -19.49 -12.31
N ILE A 246 6.03 -19.22 -12.98
CA ILE A 246 6.19 -19.43 -14.42
C ILE A 246 6.43 -20.91 -14.83
N SER A 247 6.74 -21.78 -13.84
CA SER A 247 6.92 -23.23 -14.07
C SER A 247 5.60 -24.03 -13.98
N LYS A 248 4.48 -23.37 -13.77
CA LYS A 248 3.13 -23.96 -13.74
C LYS A 248 2.43 -23.84 -15.08
#